data_d6079668b565cd55dbea3c5a1cb91a3a
#
_entry.id   d6079668b565cd55dbea3c5a1cb91a3a
#
_cell.length_a   1.000
_cell.length_b   1.000
_cell.length_c   1.000
_cell.angle_alpha   90.00
_cell.angle_beta   90.00
_cell.angle_gamma   90.00
#
_symmetry.space_group_name_H-M   'P 1'
#
loop_
_entity.id
_entity.type
_entity.pdbx_description
1 polymer ?
#
loop_
_entity_poly.entity_id
_entity_poly.type
_entity_poly.pdbx_seq_one_letter_code
_entity_poly.pdbx_strand_id
1 'polypeptide(L)'
;VLEGGGRGGGGFLVCAGGGRGAHLLGLEGRHVPGLVLTLLDYFPRAVSYRVYLAGAALGGSYLPGEEGYRLPPPTEGEVEWLLQGAEALVGYRPRVASLWRGVRFRLSSFLFPVEGGFALTGFGSTGFLYAPLLAERLAERL
;
A
#
# COMPACT_ATOMS: atom_id res chain seq x y z
N VAL A 1 -12.10 -2.50 0.24
CA VAL A 1 -12.88 -3.32 1.18
C VAL A 1 -13.49 -4.47 0.38
N LEU A 2 -13.03 -5.69 0.60
CA LEU A 2 -13.70 -6.89 0.11
C LEU A 2 -14.54 -7.42 1.28
N GLU A 3 -15.84 -7.17 1.24
CA GLU A 3 -16.80 -7.81 2.12
C GLU A 3 -17.13 -9.20 1.57
N GLY A 4 -16.58 -10.23 2.20
CA GLY A 4 -16.96 -11.62 1.98
C GLY A 4 -18.00 -12.05 3.01
N GLY A 5 -19.29 -11.88 2.74
CA GLY A 5 -20.36 -12.36 3.58
C GLY A 5 -20.67 -13.83 3.33
N GLY A 6 -20.18 -14.72 4.20
CA GLY A 6 -20.62 -16.11 4.29
C GLY A 6 -21.58 -16.28 5.48
N ARG A 7 -22.84 -16.66 5.24
CA ARG A 7 -23.79 -17.05 6.31
C ARG A 7 -23.43 -18.43 6.86
N GLY A 8 -23.01 -18.44 8.08
CA GLY A 8 -22.79 -19.69 8.84
C GLY A 8 -21.73 -19.42 9.88
N GLY A 9 -22.08 -19.27 11.16
CA GLY A 9 -21.30 -19.28 12.40
C GLY A 9 -19.80 -19.02 12.41
N GLY A 10 -19.24 -18.39 11.41
CA GLY A 10 -17.82 -18.15 11.22
C GLY A 10 -17.52 -16.67 11.21
N GLY A 11 -16.41 -16.29 11.81
CA GLY A 11 -15.92 -14.92 11.92
C GLY A 11 -15.69 -14.26 10.56
N PHE A 12 -15.79 -12.95 10.53
CA PHE A 12 -15.51 -12.13 9.35
C PHE A 12 -14.01 -11.94 9.18
N LEU A 13 -13.55 -12.05 7.93
CA LEU A 13 -12.24 -11.57 7.55
C LEU A 13 -12.41 -10.17 6.95
N VAL A 14 -11.90 -9.16 7.64
CA VAL A 14 -11.85 -7.80 7.12
C VAL A 14 -10.44 -7.51 6.65
N CYS A 15 -10.26 -7.40 5.35
CA CYS A 15 -9.02 -6.87 4.78
C CYS A 15 -9.17 -5.36 4.63
N ALA A 16 -8.70 -4.59 5.62
CA ALA A 16 -8.66 -3.14 5.53
C ALA A 16 -7.38 -2.71 4.81
N GLY A 17 -7.50 -2.31 3.58
CA GLY A 17 -6.43 -1.67 2.82
C GLY A 17 -6.36 -0.17 3.14
N GLY A 18 -5.17 0.32 3.47
CA GLY A 18 -4.92 1.73 3.70
C GLY A 18 -5.19 2.25 5.12
N GLY A 19 -4.65 3.44 5.41
CA GLY A 19 -4.66 4.02 6.74
C GLY A 19 -6.04 4.33 7.31
N ARG A 20 -7.03 4.62 6.46
CA ARG A 20 -8.41 4.89 6.91
C ARG A 20 -9.08 3.67 7.53
N GLY A 21 -8.93 2.52 6.90
CA GLY A 21 -9.51 1.28 7.42
C GLY A 21 -8.94 0.90 8.78
N ALA A 22 -7.63 1.02 8.95
CA ALA A 22 -6.95 0.74 10.21
C ALA A 22 -7.38 1.70 11.33
N HIS A 23 -7.57 2.99 11.00
CA HIS A 23 -8.06 3.98 11.95
C HIS A 23 -9.49 3.68 12.44
N LEU A 24 -10.37 3.25 11.54
CA LEU A 24 -11.74 2.84 11.90
C LEU A 24 -11.75 1.62 12.83
N LEU A 25 -10.75 0.76 12.75
CA LEU A 25 -10.57 -0.40 13.63
C LEU A 25 -9.87 -0.04 14.96
N GLY A 26 -9.49 1.22 15.19
CA GLY A 26 -8.77 1.64 16.39
C GLY A 26 -7.36 1.06 16.50
N LEU A 27 -6.76 0.61 15.41
CA LEU A 27 -5.42 0.05 15.40
C LEU A 27 -4.37 1.15 15.35
N GLU A 28 -3.42 1.10 16.26
CA GLU A 28 -2.27 2.00 16.29
C GLU A 28 -1.13 1.44 15.45
N GLY A 29 -0.55 2.28 14.60
CA GLY A 29 0.55 1.89 13.73
C GLY A 29 1.14 3.09 12.99
N ARG A 30 2.11 2.81 12.12
CA ARG A 30 2.79 3.85 11.33
C ARG A 30 2.01 4.13 10.05
N HIS A 31 1.73 5.40 9.83
CA HIS A 31 1.15 5.90 8.59
C HIS A 31 2.29 6.40 7.70
N VAL A 32 2.48 5.76 6.57
CA VAL A 32 3.55 6.11 5.63
C VAL A 32 2.94 6.68 4.37
N PRO A 33 3.19 7.95 4.06
CA PRO A 33 2.74 8.55 2.80
C PRO A 33 3.34 7.81 1.61
N GLY A 34 2.55 7.63 0.57
CA GLY A 34 2.98 7.08 -0.70
C GLY A 34 2.62 8.00 -1.85
N LEU A 35 3.36 7.95 -2.93
CA LEU A 35 3.11 8.70 -4.15
C LEU A 35 3.20 7.77 -5.33
N VAL A 36 2.23 7.86 -6.22
CA VAL A 36 2.23 7.19 -7.52
C VAL A 36 2.05 8.22 -8.61
N LEU A 37 2.94 8.21 -9.58
CA LEU A 37 2.86 9.01 -10.78
C LEU A 37 2.24 8.16 -11.89
N THR A 38 1.25 8.71 -12.58
CA THR A 38 0.80 8.18 -13.85
C THR A 38 1.65 8.79 -14.95
N LEU A 39 2.22 7.95 -15.78
CA LEU A 39 3.13 8.36 -16.85
C LEU A 39 2.39 8.45 -18.18
N LEU A 40 2.89 9.29 -19.09
CA LEU A 40 2.45 9.31 -20.48
C LEU A 40 3.00 8.12 -21.28
N ASP A 41 4.13 7.59 -20.82
CA ASP A 41 4.83 6.47 -21.46
C ASP A 41 4.44 5.16 -20.77
N TYR A 42 4.56 4.04 -21.49
CA TYR A 42 4.27 2.70 -20.99
C TYR A 42 5.55 1.90 -20.88
N PHE A 43 5.81 1.31 -19.71
CA PHE A 43 7.03 0.60 -19.39
C PHE A 43 6.78 -0.87 -19.07
N PRO A 44 7.72 -1.79 -19.40
CA PRO A 44 7.77 -3.10 -18.80
C PRO A 44 7.94 -2.98 -17.26
N ARG A 45 7.64 -4.04 -16.56
CA ARG A 45 7.87 -4.08 -15.11
C ARG A 45 9.35 -3.97 -14.79
N ALA A 46 9.69 -3.00 -13.98
CA ALA A 46 11.03 -2.79 -13.45
C ALA A 46 10.96 -2.34 -12.00
N VAL A 47 11.82 -2.87 -11.18
CA VAL A 47 11.85 -2.60 -9.73
C VAL A 47 13.28 -2.34 -9.29
N SER A 48 13.44 -1.33 -8.48
CA SER A 48 14.65 -1.11 -7.68
C SER A 48 14.30 -1.00 -6.21
N TYR A 49 15.30 -0.86 -5.37
CA TYR A 49 15.12 -0.57 -3.95
C TYR A 49 14.27 0.70 -3.71
N ARG A 50 14.33 1.67 -4.59
CA ARG A 50 13.68 2.98 -4.44
C ARG A 50 12.30 3.05 -5.07
N VAL A 51 12.16 2.55 -6.28
CA VAL A 51 10.97 2.75 -7.11
C VAL A 51 10.57 1.48 -7.85
N TYR A 52 9.31 1.43 -8.23
CA TYR A 52 8.79 0.43 -9.14
C TYR A 52 8.11 1.09 -10.34
N LEU A 53 8.27 0.49 -11.51
CA LEU A 53 7.59 0.81 -12.76
C LEU A 53 6.71 -0.37 -13.15
N ALA A 54 5.47 -0.10 -13.55
CA ALA A 54 4.58 -1.10 -14.11
C ALA A 54 3.56 -0.44 -15.04
N GLY A 55 3.69 -0.68 -16.33
CA GLY A 55 2.85 -0.01 -17.32
C GLY A 55 3.03 1.51 -17.27
N ALA A 56 1.97 2.25 -17.06
CA ALA A 56 2.00 3.70 -16.89
C ALA A 56 2.14 4.17 -15.44
N ALA A 57 2.46 3.27 -14.50
CA ALA A 57 2.57 3.62 -13.09
C ALA A 57 4.03 3.62 -12.62
N LEU A 58 4.40 4.69 -11.94
CA LEU A 58 5.67 4.84 -11.22
C LEU A 58 5.38 5.14 -9.75
N GLY A 59 5.84 4.30 -8.86
CA GLY A 59 5.65 4.47 -7.43
C GLY A 59 6.90 4.20 -6.61
N GLY A 60 6.93 4.70 -5.39
CA GLY A 60 8.00 4.47 -4.42
C GLY A 60 7.46 3.90 -3.11
N SER A 61 8.25 3.00 -2.50
CA SER A 61 7.88 2.36 -1.24
C SER A 61 8.30 3.14 0.00
N TYR A 62 9.34 3.95 -0.12
CA TYR A 62 9.97 4.68 0.99
C TYR A 62 10.27 6.11 0.56
N LEU A 63 9.22 6.88 0.41
CA LEU A 63 9.37 8.31 0.15
C LEU A 63 9.91 9.02 1.40
N PRO A 64 10.86 9.92 1.25
CA PRO A 64 11.22 10.82 2.33
C PRO A 64 10.01 11.71 2.64
N GLY A 65 9.60 11.76 3.90
CA GLY A 65 8.47 12.58 4.30
C GLY A 65 8.02 12.31 5.73
N GLU A 66 7.10 13.13 6.20
CA GLU A 66 6.54 13.01 7.54
C GLU A 66 5.57 11.83 7.61
N GLU A 67 5.65 11.09 8.71
CA GLU A 67 4.67 10.07 9.05
C GLU A 67 3.39 10.75 9.58
N GLY A 68 2.24 10.29 9.13
CA GLY A 68 0.98 10.79 9.65
C GLY A 68 -0.24 10.33 8.88
N TYR A 69 -1.38 10.51 9.49
CA TYR A 69 -2.69 10.16 8.90
C TYR A 69 -3.14 11.17 7.84
N ARG A 70 -2.74 12.40 7.99
CA ARG A 70 -3.05 13.45 7.01
C ARG A 70 -2.21 13.27 5.77
N LEU A 71 -2.85 13.43 4.62
CA LEU A 71 -2.19 13.43 3.31
C LEU A 71 -1.70 14.85 3.00
N PRO A 72 -0.44 15.19 3.27
CA PRO A 72 0.09 16.46 2.79
C PRO A 72 0.12 16.42 1.25
N PRO A 73 -0.01 17.56 0.58
CA PRO A 73 0.14 17.60 -0.87
C PRO A 73 1.52 17.07 -1.28
N PRO A 74 1.64 16.43 -2.45
CA PRO A 74 2.93 16.00 -2.97
C PRO A 74 3.88 17.18 -3.14
N THR A 75 5.13 16.98 -2.76
CA THR A 75 6.18 17.98 -2.97
C THR A 75 6.91 17.74 -4.28
N GLU A 76 7.50 18.80 -4.85
CA GLU A 76 8.36 18.67 -6.03
C GLU A 76 9.54 17.73 -5.78
N GLY A 77 10.10 17.76 -4.57
CA GLY A 77 11.20 16.90 -4.16
C GLY A 77 10.83 15.42 -4.17
N GLU A 78 9.62 15.06 -3.76
CA GLU A 78 9.13 13.67 -3.84
C GLU A 78 8.95 13.20 -5.28
N VAL A 79 8.37 14.04 -6.12
CA VAL A 79 8.20 13.76 -7.55
C VAL A 79 9.58 13.58 -8.22
N GLU A 80 10.49 14.50 -7.96
CA GLU A 80 11.86 14.45 -8.48
C GLU A 80 12.59 13.19 -8.05
N TRP A 81 12.47 12.81 -6.78
CA TRP A 81 13.06 11.59 -6.25
C TRP A 81 12.56 10.32 -6.97
N LEU A 82 11.26 10.24 -7.27
CA LEU A 82 10.69 9.14 -8.04
C LEU A 82 11.19 9.12 -9.48
N LEU A 83 11.23 10.27 -10.14
CA LEU A 83 11.69 10.40 -11.52
C LEU A 83 13.17 10.05 -11.68
N GLN A 84 14.03 10.47 -10.75
CA GLN A 84 15.44 10.09 -10.73
C GLN A 84 15.61 8.57 -10.53
N GLY A 85 14.80 7.96 -9.65
CA GLY A 85 14.80 6.52 -9.48
C GLY A 85 14.37 5.76 -10.74
N ALA A 86 13.37 6.26 -11.45
CA ALA A 86 12.92 5.69 -12.73
C ALA A 86 13.97 5.87 -13.82
N GLU A 87 14.57 7.05 -13.94
CA GLU A 87 15.64 7.32 -14.92
C GLU A 87 16.83 6.40 -14.73
N ALA A 88 17.21 6.11 -13.49
CA ALA A 88 18.26 5.13 -13.19
C ALA A 88 17.90 3.70 -13.63
N LEU A 89 16.59 3.35 -13.66
CA LEU A 89 16.12 2.03 -14.08
C LEU A 89 16.04 1.88 -15.62
N VAL A 90 15.54 2.91 -16.31
CA VAL A 90 15.19 2.79 -17.74
C VAL A 90 16.07 3.61 -18.66
N GLY A 91 16.97 4.43 -18.14
CA GLY A 91 17.94 5.19 -18.91
C GLY A 91 17.44 6.54 -19.45
N TYR A 92 16.18 6.91 -19.19
CA TYR A 92 15.64 8.22 -19.54
C TYR A 92 14.55 8.65 -18.57
N ARG A 93 14.28 9.96 -18.55
CA ARG A 93 13.30 10.56 -17.64
C ARG A 93 11.88 10.37 -18.17
N PRO A 94 11.00 9.66 -17.44
CA PRO A 94 9.61 9.50 -17.84
C PRO A 94 8.84 10.82 -17.79
N ARG A 95 7.82 10.95 -18.63
CA ARG A 95 6.91 12.09 -18.64
C ARG A 95 5.69 11.81 -17.76
N VAL A 96 5.35 12.74 -16.88
CA VAL A 96 4.25 12.61 -15.92
C VAL A 96 2.95 13.16 -16.51
N ALA A 97 1.89 12.37 -16.45
CA ALA A 97 0.54 12.78 -16.82
C ALA A 97 -0.24 13.29 -15.60
N SER A 98 -0.17 12.58 -14.48
CA SER A 98 -0.84 12.93 -13.24
C SER A 98 -0.13 12.31 -12.05
N LEU A 99 -0.54 12.72 -10.85
CA LEU A 99 -0.02 12.18 -9.60
C LEU A 99 -1.16 11.82 -8.64
N TRP A 100 -0.94 10.78 -7.88
CA TRP A 100 -1.86 10.31 -6.86
C TRP A 100 -1.12 10.05 -5.55
N ARG A 101 -1.71 10.46 -4.45
CA ARG A 101 -1.14 10.26 -3.13
C ARG A 101 -2.06 9.41 -2.27
N GLY A 102 -1.45 8.48 -1.54
CA GLY A 102 -2.11 7.65 -0.57
C GLY A 102 -1.33 7.52 0.72
N VAL A 103 -1.95 6.94 1.74
CA VAL A 103 -1.26 6.56 2.98
C VAL A 103 -1.29 5.06 3.11
N ARG A 104 -0.12 4.48 3.33
CA ARG A 104 0.04 3.08 3.72
C ARG A 104 0.05 2.99 5.24
N PHE A 105 -0.54 1.95 5.74
CA PHE A 105 -0.52 1.65 7.17
C PHE A 105 0.36 0.43 7.43
N ARG A 106 1.25 0.56 8.41
CA ARG A 106 2.16 -0.51 8.79
C ARG A 106 2.07 -0.80 10.27
N LEU A 107 1.93 -2.08 10.59
CA LEU A 107 1.92 -2.62 11.93
C LEU A 107 3.05 -3.63 12.12
N SER A 108 3.37 -3.91 13.36
CA SER A 108 4.32 -4.98 13.73
C SER A 108 3.71 -6.39 13.60
N SER A 109 2.39 -6.47 13.67
CA SER A 109 1.60 -7.69 13.44
C SER A 109 0.51 -7.40 12.42
N PHE A 110 0.05 -8.40 11.68
CA PHE A 110 -0.89 -8.25 10.57
C PHE A 110 -2.27 -8.83 10.85
N LEU A 111 -2.42 -9.62 11.90
CA LEU A 111 -3.66 -10.28 12.26
C LEU A 111 -4.11 -9.82 13.65
N PHE A 112 -5.34 -9.31 13.70
CA PHE A 112 -5.93 -8.79 14.93
C PHE A 112 -7.32 -9.37 15.14
N PRO A 113 -7.66 -9.83 16.36
CA PRO A 113 -9.03 -10.14 16.69
C PRO A 113 -9.85 -8.84 16.74
N VAL A 114 -11.03 -8.88 16.17
CA VAL A 114 -12.03 -7.82 16.22
C VAL A 114 -13.38 -8.41 16.61
N GLU A 115 -14.35 -7.58 16.98
CA GLU A 115 -15.68 -8.06 17.29
C GLU A 115 -16.28 -8.83 16.10
N GLY A 116 -16.63 -10.09 16.33
CA GLY A 116 -17.20 -10.96 15.31
C GLY A 116 -16.20 -11.56 14.31
N GLY A 117 -14.89 -11.37 14.50
CA GLY A 117 -13.92 -11.97 13.56
C GLY A 117 -12.48 -11.51 13.71
N PHE A 118 -11.82 -11.34 12.58
CA PHE A 118 -10.42 -10.94 12.51
C PHE A 118 -10.18 -9.89 11.44
N ALA A 119 -9.22 -9.02 11.68
CA ALA A 119 -8.71 -8.06 10.70
C ALA A 119 -7.31 -8.45 10.25
N LEU A 120 -7.10 -8.51 8.94
CA LEU A 120 -5.79 -8.61 8.32
C LEU A 120 -5.45 -7.25 7.72
N THR A 121 -4.46 -6.56 8.29
CA THR A 121 -4.08 -5.21 7.87
C THR A 121 -2.66 -4.86 8.32
N GLY A 122 -2.21 -3.65 7.98
CA GLY A 122 -0.92 -3.15 8.44
C GLY A 122 0.28 -3.65 7.65
N PHE A 123 0.07 -4.21 6.47
CA PHE A 123 1.11 -4.80 5.64
C PHE A 123 2.11 -3.80 5.03
N GLY A 124 1.77 -2.51 5.02
CA GLY A 124 2.56 -1.50 4.31
C GLY A 124 2.59 -1.81 2.79
N SER A 125 3.77 -2.13 2.27
CA SER A 125 3.96 -2.49 0.85
C SER A 125 3.87 -4.00 0.55
N THR A 126 3.68 -4.85 1.56
CA THR A 126 3.80 -6.32 1.43
C THR A 126 2.46 -7.06 1.44
N GLY A 127 1.33 -6.35 1.30
CA GLY A 127 -0.01 -6.91 1.40
C GLY A 127 -0.29 -8.01 0.36
N PHE A 128 0.09 -7.81 -0.89
CA PHE A 128 -0.11 -8.81 -1.94
C PHE A 128 0.68 -10.11 -1.71
N LEU A 129 1.81 -10.01 -0.99
CA LEU A 129 2.62 -11.17 -0.66
C LEU A 129 2.06 -11.96 0.53
N TYR A 130 1.73 -11.27 1.62
CA TYR A 130 1.41 -11.92 2.89
C TYR A 130 -0.10 -12.10 3.14
N ALA A 131 -0.96 -11.22 2.65
CA ALA A 131 -2.37 -11.27 2.97
C ALA A 131 -3.04 -12.58 2.50
N PRO A 132 -2.83 -13.09 1.27
CA PRO A 132 -3.41 -14.34 0.85
C PRO A 132 -2.97 -15.52 1.71
N LEU A 133 -1.66 -15.60 2.02
CA LEU A 133 -1.10 -16.68 2.82
C LEU A 133 -1.66 -16.68 4.25
N LEU A 134 -1.76 -15.50 4.87
CA LEU A 134 -2.32 -15.38 6.21
C LEU A 134 -3.82 -15.63 6.25
N ALA A 135 -4.55 -15.23 5.22
CA ALA A 135 -5.97 -15.53 5.09
C ALA A 135 -6.24 -17.04 4.98
N GLU A 136 -5.45 -17.75 4.19
CA GLU A 136 -5.53 -19.21 4.05
C GLU A 136 -5.25 -19.90 5.39
N ARG A 137 -4.16 -19.54 6.06
CA ARG A 137 -3.81 -20.09 7.38
C ARG A 137 -4.84 -19.79 8.46
N LEU A 138 -5.47 -18.63 8.40
CA LEU A 138 -6.57 -18.28 9.30
C LEU A 138 -7.80 -19.14 9.03
N ALA A 139 -8.17 -19.31 7.77
CA ALA A 139 -9.32 -20.14 7.37
C ALA A 139 -9.18 -21.59 7.82
N GLU A 140 -7.97 -22.16 7.80
CA GLU A 140 -7.69 -23.52 8.28
C GLU A 140 -7.89 -23.69 9.80
N ARG A 141 -7.88 -22.57 10.56
CA ARG A 141 -8.03 -22.58 12.03
C ARG A 141 -9.43 -22.23 12.50
N LEU A 142 -10.27 -21.75 11.62
CA LEU A 142 -11.67 -21.43 11.90
C LEU A 142 -12.57 -22.64 11.67
#